data_a042314a3a26fb3766737aabee0374f3
#
_entry.id   a042314a3a26fb3766737aabee0374f3
#
_cell.length_a   1.000
_cell.length_b   1.000
_cell.length_c   1.000
_cell.angle_alpha   90.00
_cell.angle_beta   90.00
_cell.angle_gamma   90.00
#
_symmetry.space_group_name_H-M   'P 1'
#
loop_
_entity.id
_entity.type
_entity.pdbx_description
1 polymer ?
#
loop_
_entity_poly.entity_id
_entity_poly.type
_entity_poly.pdbx_seq_one_letter_code
_entity_poly.pdbx_strand_id
1 'polypeptide(L)'
;EAGVQCTVIHGVAITGLVTGAVGLSNYRFGRQTTLTYPYGGWIATSPLEVIAVNRIQGLHTLALLDLDPTGEGVGGQKPMQPKDAADAMERMALKLSETLDELPKDSNFDLMKFEACSKITKDFSELMVVLCSDMGTPEQSISYLSIEELADAKNGRLHCIIIPSEPSDVELSALSRWSKK
;
A
#
# COMPACT_ATOMS: atom_id res chain seq x y z
N GLU A 1 15.99 26.45 -24.24
CA GLU A 1 16.97 25.38 -24.38
C GLU A 1 18.35 25.96 -24.04
N ALA A 2 18.89 25.55 -22.87
CA ALA A 2 20.12 26.16 -22.32
C ALA A 2 21.43 25.50 -22.86
N GLY A 3 21.37 24.67 -23.90
CA GLY A 3 22.54 23.96 -24.45
C GLY A 3 23.15 22.92 -23.50
N VAL A 4 22.45 22.52 -22.46
CA VAL A 4 22.92 21.51 -21.51
C VAL A 4 22.69 20.12 -22.08
N GLN A 5 23.76 19.32 -22.13
CA GLN A 5 23.67 17.91 -22.49
C GLN A 5 23.13 17.11 -21.32
N CYS A 6 22.04 16.36 -21.54
CA CYS A 6 21.45 15.48 -20.54
C CYS A 6 21.71 14.01 -20.92
N THR A 7 22.16 13.23 -19.94
CA THR A 7 22.30 11.77 -20.08
C THR A 7 21.31 11.10 -19.14
N VAL A 8 20.48 10.17 -19.65
CA VAL A 8 19.56 9.38 -18.84
C VAL A 8 20.23 8.05 -18.50
N ILE A 9 20.42 7.80 -17.21
CA ILE A 9 20.90 6.51 -16.70
C ILE A 9 19.71 5.78 -16.11
N HIS A 10 19.38 4.62 -16.68
CA HIS A 10 18.26 3.81 -16.22
C HIS A 10 18.65 3.09 -14.92
N GLY A 11 17.76 3.14 -13.93
CA GLY A 11 17.88 2.46 -12.65
C GLY A 11 16.76 1.46 -12.43
N VAL A 12 16.83 0.73 -11.31
CA VAL A 12 15.79 -0.18 -10.87
C VAL A 12 14.79 0.57 -9.97
N ALA A 13 13.50 0.43 -10.27
CA ALA A 13 12.43 0.98 -9.44
C ALA A 13 11.80 -0.11 -8.58
N ILE A 14 11.40 0.24 -7.35
CA ILE A 14 10.73 -0.67 -6.41
C ILE A 14 9.49 -1.31 -7.05
N THR A 15 8.76 -0.58 -7.87
CA THR A 15 7.57 -1.05 -8.57
C THR A 15 7.86 -2.27 -9.45
N GLY A 16 8.95 -2.26 -10.22
CA GLY A 16 9.37 -3.39 -11.04
C GLY A 16 9.89 -4.56 -10.23
N LEU A 17 10.60 -4.29 -9.12
CA LEU A 17 11.14 -5.33 -8.25
C LEU A 17 10.02 -6.13 -7.58
N VAL A 18 9.11 -5.46 -6.91
CA VAL A 18 8.09 -6.14 -6.10
C VAL A 18 7.04 -6.84 -6.95
N THR A 19 6.61 -6.25 -8.06
CA THR A 19 5.63 -6.90 -8.94
C THR A 19 6.16 -8.20 -9.54
N GLY A 20 7.48 -8.31 -9.78
CA GLY A 20 8.12 -9.55 -10.23
C GLY A 20 8.40 -10.55 -9.12
N ALA A 21 8.68 -10.08 -7.89
CA ALA A 21 9.15 -10.94 -6.80
C ALA A 21 8.01 -11.63 -6.05
N VAL A 22 6.86 -10.97 -5.86
CA VAL A 22 5.79 -11.46 -4.99
C VAL A 22 4.95 -12.58 -5.60
N GLY A 23 4.94 -12.72 -6.92
CA GLY A 23 4.18 -13.75 -7.63
C GLY A 23 2.74 -13.37 -7.95
N LEU A 24 2.41 -12.09 -7.85
CA LEU A 24 1.14 -11.54 -8.33
C LEU A 24 1.26 -11.14 -9.81
N SER A 25 0.16 -11.24 -10.54
CA SER A 25 0.12 -10.88 -11.95
C SER A 25 0.40 -9.39 -12.15
N ASN A 26 1.45 -9.07 -12.92
CA ASN A 26 1.82 -7.70 -13.22
C ASN A 26 0.69 -6.88 -13.90
N TYR A 27 -0.16 -7.55 -14.69
CA TYR A 27 -1.30 -6.92 -15.36
C TYR A 27 -2.44 -6.54 -14.41
N ARG A 28 -2.41 -7.02 -13.17
CA ARG A 28 -3.43 -6.78 -12.17
C ARG A 28 -3.02 -5.72 -11.13
N PHE A 29 -1.95 -4.98 -11.36
CA PHE A 29 -1.62 -3.85 -10.51
C PHE A 29 -2.36 -2.60 -10.98
N GLY A 30 -3.14 -2.01 -10.06
CA GLY A 30 -3.87 -0.78 -10.29
C GLY A 30 -3.06 0.47 -9.90
N ARG A 31 -3.79 1.52 -9.55
CA ARG A 31 -3.19 2.78 -9.11
C ARG A 31 -2.38 2.57 -7.83
N GLN A 32 -1.15 3.06 -7.83
CA GLN A 32 -0.29 3.08 -6.65
C GLN A 32 -0.70 4.19 -5.69
N THR A 33 -0.35 4.02 -4.41
CA THR A 33 -0.57 5.03 -3.38
C THR A 33 0.60 5.10 -2.42
N THR A 34 0.57 6.08 -1.52
CA THR A 34 1.53 6.20 -0.42
C THR A 34 0.76 6.29 0.89
N LEU A 35 1.09 5.45 1.85
CA LEU A 35 0.61 5.60 3.21
C LEU A 35 1.43 6.68 3.90
N THR A 36 0.75 7.66 4.47
CA THR A 36 1.37 8.81 5.11
C THR A 36 1.17 8.77 6.63
N TYR A 37 2.13 9.33 7.36
CA TYR A 37 1.92 9.63 8.77
C TYR A 37 0.80 10.67 8.93
N PRO A 38 0.09 10.67 10.07
CA PRO A 38 -0.84 11.74 10.39
C PRO A 38 -0.05 13.02 10.74
N TYR A 39 -0.07 14.01 9.84
CA TYR A 39 0.58 15.31 10.06
C TYR A 39 -0.36 16.28 10.73
N GLY A 40 0.07 16.86 11.87
CA GLY A 40 -0.73 17.85 12.59
C GLY A 40 -2.11 17.34 13.05
N GLY A 41 -2.25 16.01 13.23
CA GLY A 41 -3.52 15.37 13.59
C GLY A 41 -4.47 15.13 12.41
N TRP A 42 -4.09 15.54 11.18
CA TRP A 42 -4.87 15.25 9.98
C TRP A 42 -4.59 13.85 9.46
N ILE A 43 -5.66 13.13 9.14
CA ILE A 43 -5.62 11.77 8.60
C ILE A 43 -6.11 11.80 7.16
N ALA A 44 -5.24 11.46 6.21
CA ALA A 44 -5.61 11.30 4.81
C ALA A 44 -6.34 9.98 4.60
N THR A 45 -7.56 10.00 4.07
CA THR A 45 -8.32 8.78 3.71
C THR A 45 -8.01 8.31 2.29
N SER A 46 -7.49 9.20 1.45
CA SER A 46 -7.27 8.93 0.02
C SER A 46 -6.41 7.69 -0.28
N PRO A 47 -5.40 7.30 0.50
CA PRO A 47 -4.68 6.05 0.23
C PRO A 47 -5.59 4.82 0.36
N LEU A 48 -6.43 4.77 1.39
CA LEU A 48 -7.37 3.66 1.58
C LEU A 48 -8.48 3.66 0.52
N GLU A 49 -8.94 4.84 0.09
CA GLU A 49 -9.89 4.99 -1.03
C GLU A 49 -9.34 4.42 -2.34
N VAL A 50 -8.04 4.67 -2.63
CA VAL A 50 -7.36 4.08 -3.80
C VAL A 50 -7.32 2.56 -3.69
N ILE A 51 -6.98 2.02 -2.52
CA ILE A 51 -6.96 0.57 -2.26
C ILE A 51 -8.36 -0.01 -2.47
N ALA A 52 -9.39 0.63 -1.93
CA ALA A 52 -10.78 0.20 -2.06
C ALA A 52 -11.23 0.12 -3.53
N VAL A 53 -10.98 1.19 -4.30
CA VAL A 53 -11.36 1.27 -5.72
C VAL A 53 -10.59 0.23 -6.55
N ASN A 54 -9.30 0.04 -6.30
CA ASN A 54 -8.55 -1.01 -6.99
C ASN A 54 -9.13 -2.40 -6.67
N ARG A 55 -9.44 -2.69 -5.40
CA ARG A 55 -9.98 -4.00 -4.99
C ARG A 55 -11.30 -4.33 -5.64
N ILE A 56 -12.24 -3.39 -5.73
CA ILE A 56 -13.54 -3.65 -6.40
C ILE A 56 -13.36 -3.89 -7.91
N GLN A 57 -12.28 -3.38 -8.50
CA GLN A 57 -11.91 -3.63 -9.90
C GLN A 57 -11.06 -4.90 -10.10
N GLY A 58 -10.80 -5.66 -9.04
CA GLY A 58 -9.95 -6.85 -9.10
C GLY A 58 -8.46 -6.54 -9.24
N LEU A 59 -8.01 -5.33 -8.87
CA LEU A 59 -6.62 -4.89 -9.02
C LEU A 59 -5.89 -4.85 -7.67
N HIS A 60 -4.65 -5.31 -7.66
CA HIS A 60 -3.74 -5.19 -6.52
C HIS A 60 -3.24 -3.76 -6.36
N THR A 61 -2.92 -3.35 -5.14
CA THR A 61 -2.39 -2.01 -4.87
C THR A 61 -0.98 -2.10 -4.30
N LEU A 62 -0.01 -1.47 -4.95
CA LEU A 62 1.27 -1.16 -4.33
C LEU A 62 1.12 0.13 -3.53
N ALA A 63 1.37 0.06 -2.22
CA ALA A 63 1.43 1.18 -1.32
C ALA A 63 2.88 1.40 -0.86
N LEU A 64 3.42 2.56 -1.20
CA LEU A 64 4.69 3.03 -0.67
C LEU A 64 4.48 3.53 0.76
N LEU A 65 5.52 3.48 1.56
CA LEU A 65 5.48 3.96 2.94
C LEU A 65 6.24 5.27 3.07
N ASP A 66 5.69 6.18 3.88
CA ASP A 66 6.25 7.49 4.12
C ASP A 66 7.66 7.40 4.74
N LEU A 67 8.48 8.39 4.46
CA LEU A 67 9.86 8.46 4.93
C LEU A 67 10.07 9.52 6.03
N ASP A 68 9.08 10.36 6.27
CA ASP A 68 9.25 11.51 7.17
C ASP A 68 8.03 11.74 8.06
N PRO A 69 8.09 11.31 9.34
CA PRO A 69 6.99 11.51 10.27
C PRO A 69 6.82 12.99 10.71
N THR A 70 7.78 13.87 10.44
CA THR A 70 7.71 15.29 10.82
C THR A 70 6.99 16.13 9.78
N GLY A 71 6.98 15.69 8.51
CA GLY A 71 6.47 16.48 7.38
C GLY A 71 7.36 17.66 6.99
N GLU A 72 8.52 17.81 7.60
CA GLU A 72 9.45 18.93 7.34
C GLU A 72 10.40 18.65 6.16
N GLY A 73 10.56 17.39 5.79
CA GLY A 73 11.34 16.98 4.62
C GLY A 73 12.85 17.19 4.74
N VAL A 74 13.35 17.54 5.93
CA VAL A 74 14.76 17.92 6.15
C VAL A 74 15.41 17.08 7.25
N GLY A 75 16.49 16.40 6.92
CA GLY A 75 17.34 15.69 7.90
C GLY A 75 16.66 14.47 8.50
N GLY A 76 17.32 13.70 9.34
CA GLY A 76 16.84 12.62 10.21
C GLY A 76 15.57 11.81 9.79
N GLN A 77 15.33 11.65 8.48
CA GLN A 77 14.17 10.92 7.95
C GLN A 77 14.09 9.54 8.58
N LYS A 78 12.92 9.21 9.09
CA LYS A 78 12.63 7.90 9.68
C LYS A 78 11.65 7.16 8.80
N PRO A 79 12.08 6.11 8.08
CA PRO A 79 11.18 5.29 7.27
C PRO A 79 10.03 4.74 8.12
N MET A 80 8.81 4.84 7.60
CA MET A 80 7.62 4.26 8.21
C MET A 80 7.81 2.75 8.39
N GLN A 81 7.63 2.28 9.60
CA GLN A 81 7.76 0.86 9.95
C GLN A 81 6.43 0.13 9.73
N PRO A 82 6.43 -1.21 9.65
CA PRO A 82 5.21 -1.99 9.44
C PRO A 82 4.11 -1.69 10.46
N LYS A 83 4.49 -1.52 11.72
CA LYS A 83 3.55 -1.12 12.77
C LYS A 83 2.91 0.25 12.50
N ASP A 84 3.73 1.24 12.11
CA ASP A 84 3.22 2.58 11.80
C ASP A 84 2.26 2.54 10.60
N ALA A 85 2.55 1.67 9.61
CA ALA A 85 1.69 1.47 8.45
C ALA A 85 0.35 0.83 8.83
N ALA A 86 0.35 -0.19 9.70
CA ALA A 86 -0.87 -0.81 10.22
C ALA A 86 -1.72 0.20 11.00
N ASP A 87 -1.10 0.94 11.94
CA ASP A 87 -1.76 1.98 12.74
C ASP A 87 -2.33 3.11 11.85
N ALA A 88 -1.60 3.50 10.79
CA ALA A 88 -2.06 4.51 9.83
C ALA A 88 -3.28 4.02 9.04
N MET A 89 -3.24 2.79 8.54
CA MET A 89 -4.35 2.19 7.80
C MET A 89 -5.60 2.02 8.66
N GLU A 90 -5.45 1.62 9.93
CA GLU A 90 -6.57 1.52 10.88
C GLU A 90 -7.23 2.89 11.10
N ARG A 91 -6.43 3.94 11.33
CA ARG A 91 -6.94 5.31 11.48
C ARG A 91 -7.63 5.81 10.22
N MET A 92 -7.09 5.47 9.03
CA MET A 92 -7.74 5.79 7.76
C MET A 92 -9.09 5.09 7.63
N ALA A 93 -9.18 3.82 8.04
CA ALA A 93 -10.44 3.06 7.99
C ALA A 93 -11.49 3.63 8.94
N LEU A 94 -11.11 3.97 10.17
CA LEU A 94 -11.99 4.63 11.13
C LEU A 94 -12.49 5.96 10.59
N LYS A 95 -11.57 6.82 10.13
CA LYS A 95 -11.91 8.14 9.58
C LYS A 95 -12.81 8.02 8.35
N LEU A 96 -12.48 7.11 7.44
CA LEU A 96 -13.29 6.87 6.23
C LEU A 96 -14.69 6.37 6.59
N SER A 97 -14.83 5.52 7.60
CA SER A 97 -16.16 5.05 8.06
C SER A 97 -17.01 6.18 8.63
N GLU A 98 -16.39 7.14 9.35
CA GLU A 98 -17.08 8.31 9.91
C GLU A 98 -17.54 9.30 8.83
N THR A 99 -16.76 9.45 7.74
CA THR A 99 -17.01 10.41 6.67
C THR A 99 -17.56 9.79 5.38
N LEU A 100 -17.98 8.54 5.45
CA LEU A 100 -18.44 7.79 4.28
C LEU A 100 -19.61 8.48 3.57
N ASP A 101 -20.55 9.03 4.31
CA ASP A 101 -21.71 9.73 3.76
C ASP A 101 -21.40 11.10 3.13
N GLU A 102 -20.21 11.64 3.39
CA GLU A 102 -19.72 12.87 2.78
C GLU A 102 -19.14 12.64 1.36
N LEU A 103 -18.92 11.37 0.97
CA LEU A 103 -18.42 11.06 -0.36
C LEU A 103 -19.44 11.44 -1.44
N PRO A 104 -19.00 12.04 -2.57
CA PRO A 104 -19.87 12.35 -3.70
C PRO A 104 -20.61 11.10 -4.21
N LYS A 105 -21.85 11.29 -4.68
CA LYS A 105 -22.70 10.24 -5.25
C LYS A 105 -23.31 10.67 -6.59
N ASP A 106 -22.65 11.59 -7.28
CA ASP A 106 -23.20 12.29 -8.46
C ASP A 106 -22.99 11.54 -9.78
N SER A 107 -22.01 10.63 -9.80
CA SER A 107 -21.67 9.83 -10.98
C SER A 107 -21.62 8.33 -10.68
N ASN A 108 -21.64 7.51 -11.72
CA ASN A 108 -21.46 6.06 -11.57
C ASN A 108 -20.12 5.71 -10.92
N PHE A 109 -19.08 6.51 -11.17
CA PHE A 109 -17.78 6.33 -10.52
C PHE A 109 -17.86 6.65 -9.02
N ASP A 110 -18.56 7.71 -8.64
CA ASP A 110 -18.72 8.07 -7.23
C ASP A 110 -19.51 7.01 -6.46
N LEU A 111 -20.57 6.46 -7.07
CA LEU A 111 -21.34 5.37 -6.49
C LEU A 111 -20.48 4.10 -6.30
N MET A 112 -19.68 3.72 -7.31
CA MET A 112 -18.75 2.61 -7.23
C MET A 112 -17.70 2.86 -6.13
N LYS A 113 -17.16 4.07 -6.05
CA LYS A 113 -16.19 4.47 -5.01
C LYS A 113 -16.81 4.40 -3.62
N PHE A 114 -18.03 4.90 -3.44
CA PHE A 114 -18.76 4.81 -2.18
C PHE A 114 -18.94 3.35 -1.73
N GLU A 115 -19.38 2.48 -2.65
CA GLU A 115 -19.53 1.04 -2.38
C GLU A 115 -18.20 0.40 -2.00
N ALA A 116 -17.13 0.68 -2.75
CA ALA A 116 -15.79 0.19 -2.47
C ALA A 116 -15.30 0.61 -1.08
N CYS A 117 -15.47 1.90 -0.74
CA CYS A 117 -15.10 2.46 0.56
C CYS A 117 -15.92 1.87 1.69
N SER A 118 -17.23 1.68 1.50
CA SER A 118 -18.09 1.02 2.48
C SER A 118 -17.70 -0.43 2.72
N LYS A 119 -17.30 -1.16 1.66
CA LYS A 119 -16.86 -2.54 1.79
C LYS A 119 -15.54 -2.64 2.54
N ILE A 120 -14.52 -1.87 2.14
CA ILE A 120 -13.18 -1.98 2.75
C ILE A 120 -13.18 -1.59 4.23
N THR A 121 -14.02 -0.63 4.65
CA THR A 121 -14.11 -0.26 6.07
C THR A 121 -14.77 -1.35 6.92
N LYS A 122 -15.72 -2.11 6.37
CA LYS A 122 -16.36 -3.24 7.05
C LYS A 122 -15.43 -4.46 7.15
N ASP A 123 -14.71 -4.74 6.07
CA ASP A 123 -13.88 -5.93 5.93
C ASP A 123 -12.41 -5.64 6.30
N PHE A 124 -12.14 -4.52 6.99
CA PHE A 124 -10.77 -4.04 7.23
C PHE A 124 -9.89 -5.05 7.96
N SER A 125 -10.41 -5.71 8.98
CA SER A 125 -9.69 -6.72 9.76
C SER A 125 -9.36 -7.98 8.96
N GLU A 126 -10.05 -8.22 7.85
CA GLU A 126 -9.82 -9.36 6.96
C GLU A 126 -8.75 -9.07 5.88
N LEU A 127 -8.20 -7.85 5.86
CA LEU A 127 -7.23 -7.48 4.85
C LEU A 127 -5.95 -8.30 5.01
N MET A 128 -5.52 -8.88 3.89
CA MET A 128 -4.21 -9.50 3.74
C MET A 128 -3.28 -8.54 3.02
N VAL A 129 -2.02 -8.55 3.41
CA VAL A 129 -0.97 -7.69 2.84
C VAL A 129 0.28 -8.51 2.54
N VAL A 130 1.04 -8.08 1.54
CA VAL A 130 2.39 -8.57 1.28
C VAL A 130 3.37 -7.49 1.72
N LEU A 131 4.08 -7.73 2.82
CA LEU A 131 5.16 -6.87 3.28
C LEU A 131 6.43 -7.20 2.49
N CYS A 132 6.98 -6.21 1.82
CA CYS A 132 8.25 -6.29 1.10
C CYS A 132 9.26 -5.38 1.81
N SER A 133 10.33 -5.96 2.33
CA SER A 133 11.34 -5.26 3.12
C SER A 133 12.71 -5.35 2.45
N ASP A 134 13.44 -4.24 2.43
CA ASP A 134 14.82 -4.09 1.93
C ASP A 134 15.03 -4.69 0.53
N MET A 135 14.03 -4.54 -0.33
CA MET A 135 13.99 -5.14 -1.67
C MET A 135 15.17 -4.69 -2.52
N GLY A 136 15.80 -5.66 -3.21
CA GLY A 136 16.99 -5.42 -4.03
C GLY A 136 18.31 -5.47 -3.25
N THR A 137 18.29 -5.86 -1.98
CA THR A 137 19.48 -6.09 -1.14
C THR A 137 19.60 -7.56 -0.74
N PRO A 138 20.76 -8.01 -0.21
CA PRO A 138 20.89 -9.36 0.33
C PRO A 138 19.94 -9.67 1.51
N GLU A 139 19.49 -8.63 2.21
CA GLU A 139 18.60 -8.71 3.38
C GLU A 139 17.12 -8.69 2.99
N GLN A 140 16.80 -8.66 1.69
CA GLN A 140 15.41 -8.60 1.24
C GLN A 140 14.56 -9.71 1.84
N SER A 141 13.35 -9.35 2.23
CA SER A 141 12.37 -10.31 2.73
C SER A 141 10.96 -9.97 2.22
N ILE A 142 10.16 -11.02 2.04
CA ILE A 142 8.76 -10.93 1.64
C ILE A 142 7.95 -11.76 2.63
N SER A 143 6.84 -11.21 3.12
CA SER A 143 5.92 -11.92 4.01
C SER A 143 4.47 -11.64 3.61
N TYR A 144 3.65 -12.68 3.54
CA TYR A 144 2.21 -12.57 3.33
C TYR A 144 1.52 -12.72 4.68
N LEU A 145 0.84 -11.66 5.12
CA LEU A 145 0.39 -11.44 6.50
C LEU A 145 -1.05 -10.90 6.50
N SER A 146 -1.76 -11.10 7.61
CA SER A 146 -2.95 -10.28 7.89
C SER A 146 -2.53 -8.86 8.27
N ILE A 147 -3.50 -7.93 8.19
CA ILE A 147 -3.26 -6.54 8.63
C ILE A 147 -2.88 -6.46 10.12
N GLU A 148 -3.40 -7.36 10.95
CA GLU A 148 -3.05 -7.46 12.37
C GLU A 148 -1.60 -7.92 12.57
N GLU A 149 -1.18 -8.96 11.82
CA GLU A 149 0.20 -9.47 11.89
C GLU A 149 1.23 -8.46 11.35
N LEU A 150 0.80 -7.53 10.48
CA LEU A 150 1.66 -6.46 9.98
C LEU A 150 2.19 -5.59 11.13
N ALA A 151 1.38 -5.31 12.15
CA ALA A 151 1.78 -4.51 13.31
C ALA A 151 2.93 -5.15 14.12
N ASP A 152 3.04 -6.47 14.08
CA ASP A 152 4.06 -7.24 14.79
C ASP A 152 5.32 -7.53 13.96
N ALA A 153 5.32 -7.18 12.68
CA ALA A 153 6.46 -7.40 11.79
C ALA A 153 7.63 -6.47 12.16
N LYS A 154 8.83 -7.04 12.36
CA LYS A 154 10.01 -6.31 12.89
C LYS A 154 11.23 -6.34 11.98
N ASN A 155 11.15 -6.98 10.82
CA ASN A 155 12.31 -7.18 9.97
C ASN A 155 12.44 -6.07 8.92
N GLY A 156 13.68 -5.61 8.70
CA GLY A 156 14.03 -4.67 7.63
C GLY A 156 14.05 -3.20 8.06
N ARG A 157 14.47 -2.35 7.13
CA ARG A 157 14.63 -0.90 7.31
C ARG A 157 13.71 -0.10 6.40
N LEU A 158 13.64 -0.50 5.13
CA LEU A 158 12.82 0.15 4.10
C LEU A 158 11.73 -0.83 3.65
N HIS A 159 10.52 -0.36 3.65
CA HIS A 159 9.36 -1.20 3.38
C HIS A 159 8.45 -0.59 2.31
N CYS A 160 7.77 -1.47 1.59
CA CYS A 160 6.52 -1.17 0.91
C CYS A 160 5.56 -2.34 1.16
N ILE A 161 4.28 -2.10 0.98
CA ILE A 161 3.28 -3.14 1.11
C ILE A 161 2.48 -3.27 -0.19
N ILE A 162 2.05 -4.48 -0.49
CA ILE A 162 1.06 -4.72 -1.53
C ILE A 162 -0.20 -5.22 -0.85
N ILE A 163 -1.31 -4.62 -1.21
CA ILE A 163 -2.64 -5.08 -0.80
C ILE A 163 -3.24 -5.83 -1.98
N PRO A 164 -3.26 -7.18 -1.93
CA PRO A 164 -3.88 -7.96 -2.99
C PRO A 164 -5.38 -7.70 -3.06
N SER A 165 -5.91 -7.66 -4.27
CA SER A 165 -7.33 -7.92 -4.50
C SER A 165 -7.58 -9.43 -4.34
N GLU A 166 -8.73 -9.94 -4.75
CA GLU A 166 -8.99 -11.38 -4.73
C GLU A 166 -7.95 -12.11 -5.63
N PRO A 167 -6.96 -12.82 -5.06
CA PRO A 167 -5.94 -13.48 -5.86
C PRO A 167 -6.55 -14.68 -6.60
N SER A 168 -6.06 -14.95 -7.81
CA SER A 168 -6.34 -16.19 -8.52
C SER A 168 -5.65 -17.39 -7.83
N ASP A 169 -6.02 -18.62 -8.19
CA ASP A 169 -5.41 -19.84 -7.64
C ASP A 169 -3.88 -19.86 -7.83
N VAL A 170 -3.41 -19.37 -8.98
CA VAL A 170 -1.97 -19.27 -9.29
C VAL A 170 -1.29 -18.25 -8.37
N GLU A 171 -1.91 -17.10 -8.15
CA GLU A 171 -1.41 -16.07 -7.26
C GLU A 171 -1.45 -16.52 -5.79
N LEU A 172 -2.51 -17.22 -5.36
CA LEU A 172 -2.60 -17.82 -4.02
C LEU A 172 -1.47 -18.84 -3.80
N SER A 173 -1.22 -19.70 -4.78
CA SER A 173 -0.10 -20.64 -4.73
C SER A 173 1.25 -19.93 -4.63
N ALA A 174 1.42 -18.79 -5.30
CA ALA A 174 2.64 -18.02 -5.20
C ALA A 174 2.77 -17.32 -3.84
N LEU A 175 1.69 -16.71 -3.33
CA LEU A 175 1.63 -16.03 -2.04
C LEU A 175 1.87 -16.98 -0.86
N SER A 176 1.42 -18.25 -0.98
CA SER A 176 1.63 -19.25 0.07
C SER A 176 3.10 -19.50 0.42
N ARG A 177 4.03 -19.21 -0.49
CA ARG A 177 5.48 -19.28 -0.22
C ARG A 177 5.95 -18.26 0.82
N TRP A 178 5.21 -17.18 0.97
CA TRP A 178 5.52 -16.04 1.83
C TRP A 178 4.72 -16.05 3.15
N SER A 179 3.79 -17.01 3.31
CA SER A 179 3.08 -17.20 4.57
C SER A 179 4.02 -17.81 5.61
N LYS A 180 3.88 -17.38 6.87
CA LYS A 180 4.58 -18.03 7.98
C LYS A 180 4.17 -19.51 8.04
N LYS A 181 5.16 -20.38 8.12
CA LYS A 181 4.95 -21.81 8.40
C LYS A 181 4.69 -22.00 9.89
#